data_7ccd44c04e39a10c2c589903f30c428b
#
_entry.id   7ccd44c04e39a10c2c589903f30c428b
#
_cell.length_a   1.000
_cell.length_b   1.000
_cell.length_c   1.000
_cell.angle_alpha   90.00
_cell.angle_beta   90.00
_cell.angle_gamma   90.00
#
_symmetry.space_group_name_H-M   'P 1'
#
loop_
_entity.id
_entity.type
_entity.pdbx_description
1 polymer ?
#
loop_
_entity_poly.entity_id
_entity_poly.type
_entity_poly.pdbx_seq_one_letter_code
_entity_poly.pdbx_strand_id
1 'polypeptide(L)'
;LYVRTEMDIMKDGRSSSIWILNADGSNHQKLTSSTRNESSPRWSPDGKRISFISSSDDNNGSEIFIYWVDSKQYSSISQLSGSPRSIKWSRNGKYLGFSMFVPEKTLQLVSPPRKPKNAEWAEKPRITERLKHEADGSGYMREGFTHLFYISSEGGKPTQVTSEKYNHTSYEWNDNSNGFIFSSNYNEDWEYDFRNSELYSISYDGTDLKQLTDRKGPDYGAVLSPDGNLIAYLGYDDKIQTYQTTNLYLMDINGGNKREIKTNLDRSISSLEWSKDGKRLYFMYDDEGNTKVASTSLYGNIKNLVDNVGGTTIGRPYGGGSVS
;
A
#
# COMPACT_ATOMS: atom_id res chain seq x y z
N LEU A 1 -3.57 -12.27 12.62
CA LEU A 1 -4.70 -11.91 11.76
C LEU A 1 -4.43 -12.32 10.33
N TYR A 2 -5.45 -12.77 9.61
CA TYR A 2 -5.34 -12.99 8.18
C TYR A 2 -6.70 -12.85 7.48
N VAL A 3 -6.67 -12.69 6.17
CA VAL A 3 -7.87 -12.66 5.32
C VAL A 3 -8.08 -14.03 4.71
N ARG A 4 -9.28 -14.60 4.92
CA ARG A 4 -9.70 -15.82 4.25
C ARG A 4 -10.67 -15.47 3.13
N THR A 5 -10.33 -15.87 1.91
CA THR A 5 -11.20 -15.73 0.74
C THR A 5 -11.88 -17.06 0.45
N GLU A 6 -13.19 -17.02 0.29
CA GLU A 6 -14.02 -18.16 -0.07
C GLU A 6 -14.64 -17.90 -1.45
N MET A 7 -14.73 -18.95 -2.24
CA MET A 7 -15.37 -18.91 -3.57
C MET A 7 -16.81 -19.37 -3.43
N ASP A 8 -17.74 -18.53 -3.90
CA ASP A 8 -19.18 -18.85 -3.94
C ASP A 8 -19.56 -19.31 -5.35
N ILE A 9 -19.69 -20.61 -5.51
CA ILE A 9 -20.03 -21.22 -6.80
C ILE A 9 -21.45 -20.83 -7.29
N MET A 10 -22.35 -20.47 -6.36
CA MET A 10 -23.72 -20.10 -6.72
C MET A 10 -23.81 -18.70 -7.29
N LYS A 11 -22.86 -17.81 -6.93
CA LYS A 11 -22.80 -16.42 -7.38
C LYS A 11 -21.66 -16.16 -8.34
N ASP A 12 -20.84 -17.17 -8.67
CA ASP A 12 -19.57 -17.03 -9.38
C ASP A 12 -18.74 -15.87 -8.84
N GLY A 13 -18.64 -15.78 -7.53
CA GLY A 13 -18.08 -14.66 -6.81
C GLY A 13 -17.13 -15.06 -5.71
N ARG A 14 -16.52 -14.07 -5.11
CA ARG A 14 -15.61 -14.21 -3.96
C ARG A 14 -16.16 -13.46 -2.78
N SER A 15 -16.06 -14.04 -1.59
CA SER A 15 -16.23 -13.32 -0.32
C SER A 15 -14.95 -13.42 0.51
N SER A 16 -14.61 -12.36 1.19
CA SER A 16 -13.44 -12.33 2.06
C SER A 16 -13.81 -11.89 3.47
N SER A 17 -13.19 -12.53 4.44
CA SER A 17 -13.45 -12.25 5.87
C SER A 17 -12.14 -12.28 6.67
N ILE A 18 -12.15 -11.61 7.80
CA ILE A 18 -10.99 -11.54 8.69
C ILE A 18 -11.08 -12.66 9.73
N TRP A 19 -9.97 -13.34 9.89
CA TRP A 19 -9.79 -14.43 10.84
C TRP A 19 -8.66 -14.12 11.81
N ILE A 20 -8.79 -14.66 13.02
CA ILE A 20 -7.79 -14.54 14.08
C ILE A 20 -7.45 -15.94 14.61
N LEU A 21 -6.20 -16.13 14.97
CA LEU A 21 -5.70 -17.29 15.68
C LEU A 21 -4.55 -16.91 16.58
N ASN A 22 -4.27 -17.70 17.59
CA ASN A 22 -3.08 -17.58 18.41
C ASN A 22 -1.82 -17.96 17.60
N ALA A 23 -0.65 -17.57 18.06
CA ALA A 23 0.63 -17.89 17.42
C ALA A 23 0.90 -19.42 17.34
N ASP A 24 0.31 -20.19 18.24
CA ASP A 24 0.37 -21.68 18.24
C ASP A 24 -0.70 -22.34 17.35
N GLY A 25 -1.51 -21.54 16.62
CA GLY A 25 -2.60 -21.99 15.79
C GLY A 25 -3.92 -22.28 16.53
N SER A 26 -3.96 -22.17 17.86
CA SER A 26 -5.19 -22.35 18.63
C SER A 26 -6.13 -21.13 18.51
N ASN A 27 -7.36 -21.24 19.02
CA ASN A 27 -8.39 -20.20 18.98
C ASN A 27 -8.67 -19.62 17.58
N HIS A 28 -8.61 -20.49 16.58
CA HIS A 28 -8.87 -20.13 15.20
C HIS A 28 -10.34 -19.83 14.97
N GLN A 29 -10.66 -18.55 14.73
CA GLN A 29 -12.05 -18.11 14.59
C GLN A 29 -12.20 -16.95 13.61
N LYS A 30 -13.39 -16.84 13.02
CA LYS A 30 -13.79 -15.68 12.23
C LYS A 30 -13.98 -14.49 13.17
N LEU A 31 -13.37 -13.34 12.83
CA LEU A 31 -13.40 -12.15 13.67
C LEU A 31 -14.70 -11.36 13.51
N THR A 32 -15.22 -11.28 12.30
CA THR A 32 -16.38 -10.49 11.96
C THR A 32 -17.52 -11.37 11.43
N SER A 33 -18.76 -11.00 11.66
CA SER A 33 -19.96 -11.69 11.17
C SER A 33 -20.53 -11.07 9.89
N SER A 34 -19.84 -10.10 9.30
CA SER A 34 -20.27 -9.39 8.10
C SER A 34 -20.39 -10.32 6.89
N THR A 35 -21.33 -10.02 6.00
CA THR A 35 -21.45 -10.60 4.65
C THR A 35 -20.68 -9.78 3.60
N ARG A 36 -20.00 -8.70 4.03
CA ARG A 36 -19.22 -7.79 3.20
C ARG A 36 -17.85 -8.41 2.90
N ASN A 37 -17.20 -7.90 1.86
CA ASN A 37 -15.81 -8.24 1.58
C ASN A 37 -14.87 -7.42 2.48
N GLU A 38 -14.09 -8.11 3.29
CA GLU A 38 -13.18 -7.53 4.27
C GLU A 38 -11.73 -7.78 3.88
N SER A 39 -10.87 -6.79 4.10
CA SER A 39 -9.45 -6.84 3.72
C SER A 39 -8.57 -5.97 4.60
N SER A 40 -7.25 -6.15 4.45
CA SER A 40 -6.22 -5.29 5.05
C SER A 40 -6.33 -5.13 6.57
N PRO A 41 -6.49 -6.20 7.36
CA PRO A 41 -6.54 -6.07 8.81
C PRO A 41 -5.20 -5.61 9.39
N ARG A 42 -5.23 -4.69 10.36
CA ARG A 42 -4.05 -4.18 11.05
C ARG A 42 -4.32 -4.00 12.53
N TRP A 43 -3.44 -4.53 13.36
CA TRP A 43 -3.45 -4.27 14.80
C TRP A 43 -3.10 -2.81 15.10
N SER A 44 -3.79 -2.23 16.07
CA SER A 44 -3.34 -0.97 16.67
C SER A 44 -2.05 -1.20 17.47
N PRO A 45 -1.21 -0.16 17.66
CA PRO A 45 0.06 -0.30 18.40
C PRO A 45 -0.11 -0.82 19.83
N ASP A 46 -1.24 -0.55 20.48
CA ASP A 46 -1.59 -1.00 21.82
C ASP A 46 -2.21 -2.41 21.89
N GLY A 47 -2.46 -3.04 20.71
CA GLY A 47 -3.08 -4.35 20.60
C GLY A 47 -4.57 -4.43 20.99
N LYS A 48 -5.24 -3.30 21.24
CA LYS A 48 -6.63 -3.27 21.69
C LYS A 48 -7.66 -3.13 20.57
N ARG A 49 -7.21 -2.74 19.40
CA ARG A 49 -8.07 -2.49 18.24
C ARG A 49 -7.49 -3.12 16.98
N ILE A 50 -8.37 -3.42 16.03
CA ILE A 50 -7.99 -3.89 14.71
C ILE A 50 -8.71 -3.01 13.69
N SER A 51 -7.96 -2.35 12.81
CA SER A 51 -8.54 -1.65 11.66
C SER A 51 -8.62 -2.59 10.46
N PHE A 52 -9.62 -2.41 9.61
CA PHE A 52 -9.76 -3.14 8.37
C PHE A 52 -10.61 -2.36 7.36
N ILE A 53 -10.54 -2.76 6.10
CA ILE A 53 -11.40 -2.25 5.02
C ILE A 53 -12.55 -3.22 4.82
N SER A 54 -13.76 -2.69 4.74
CA SER A 54 -14.97 -3.45 4.40
C SER A 54 -15.70 -2.79 3.24
N SER A 55 -16.03 -3.57 2.22
CA SER A 55 -16.79 -3.13 1.05
C SER A 55 -18.13 -3.86 0.97
N SER A 56 -19.21 -3.14 0.66
CA SER A 56 -20.51 -3.76 0.40
C SER A 56 -20.66 -4.17 -1.06
N ASP A 57 -21.48 -5.19 -1.33
CA ASP A 57 -21.81 -5.66 -2.69
C ASP A 57 -22.62 -4.60 -3.48
N ASP A 58 -23.23 -3.63 -2.80
CA ASP A 58 -24.12 -2.63 -3.39
C ASP A 58 -23.37 -1.45 -4.05
N ASN A 59 -22.08 -1.58 -4.37
CA ASN A 59 -21.24 -0.52 -4.94
C ASN A 59 -21.19 0.81 -4.15
N ASN A 60 -21.58 0.79 -2.88
CA ASN A 60 -21.54 1.96 -2.00
C ASN A 60 -20.14 2.33 -1.50
N GLY A 61 -19.09 1.79 -2.15
CA GLY A 61 -17.71 2.07 -1.79
C GLY A 61 -17.17 1.17 -0.68
N SER A 62 -15.94 1.46 -0.28
CA SER A 62 -15.26 0.77 0.81
C SER A 62 -15.00 1.75 1.94
N GLU A 63 -15.19 1.28 3.18
CA GLU A 63 -15.02 2.08 4.39
C GLU A 63 -13.98 1.47 5.32
N ILE A 64 -13.42 2.30 6.18
CA ILE A 64 -12.51 1.88 7.24
C ILE A 64 -13.32 1.55 8.48
N PHE A 65 -13.13 0.34 8.99
CA PHE A 65 -13.75 -0.15 10.22
C PHE A 65 -12.69 -0.32 11.31
N ILE A 66 -13.15 -0.19 12.55
CA ILE A 66 -12.40 -0.58 13.74
C ILE A 66 -13.17 -1.66 14.48
N TYR A 67 -12.47 -2.71 14.87
CA TYR A 67 -12.89 -3.74 15.79
C TYR A 67 -12.20 -3.52 17.13
N TRP A 68 -12.98 -3.43 18.21
CA TRP A 68 -12.50 -3.33 19.60
C TRP A 68 -12.42 -4.74 20.20
N VAL A 69 -11.22 -5.15 20.57
CA VAL A 69 -10.94 -6.54 21.01
C VAL A 69 -11.69 -6.90 22.29
N ASP A 70 -11.74 -6.00 23.26
CA ASP A 70 -12.38 -6.24 24.57
C ASP A 70 -13.90 -6.38 24.46
N SER A 71 -14.56 -5.51 23.72
CA SER A 71 -16.03 -5.52 23.57
C SER A 71 -16.50 -6.46 22.46
N LYS A 72 -15.60 -6.90 21.56
CA LYS A 72 -15.92 -7.68 20.35
C LYS A 72 -16.93 -6.98 19.44
N GLN A 73 -16.95 -5.64 19.47
CA GLN A 73 -17.78 -4.81 18.61
C GLN A 73 -16.93 -4.21 17.48
N TYR A 74 -17.56 -3.89 16.36
CA TYR A 74 -16.91 -3.16 15.28
C TYR A 74 -17.85 -2.14 14.64
N SER A 75 -17.30 -1.05 14.14
CA SER A 75 -18.04 0.03 13.50
C SER A 75 -17.22 0.69 12.41
N SER A 76 -17.87 1.25 11.39
CA SER A 76 -17.23 2.16 10.44
C SER A 76 -16.85 3.45 11.16
N ILE A 77 -15.67 3.95 10.86
CA ILE A 77 -15.15 5.24 11.34
C ILE A 77 -15.03 6.28 10.23
N SER A 78 -15.37 5.93 9.00
CA SER A 78 -15.17 6.78 7.83
C SER A 78 -16.43 6.88 6.97
N GLN A 79 -16.47 7.96 6.15
CA GLN A 79 -17.37 8.10 5.00
C GLN A 79 -16.52 8.61 3.84
N LEU A 80 -16.15 7.71 2.92
CA LEU A 80 -15.18 7.99 1.88
C LEU A 80 -15.84 8.12 0.51
N SER A 81 -15.28 9.01 -0.32
CA SER A 81 -15.69 9.17 -1.72
C SER A 81 -15.07 8.16 -2.67
N GLY A 82 -14.14 7.33 -2.19
CA GLY A 82 -13.42 6.31 -2.95
C GLY A 82 -12.98 5.17 -2.05
N SER A 83 -12.33 4.17 -2.64
CA SER A 83 -11.85 3.01 -1.88
C SER A 83 -10.49 3.28 -1.26
N PRO A 84 -10.35 3.21 0.07
CA PRO A 84 -9.07 3.35 0.75
C PRO A 84 -8.18 2.13 0.46
N ARG A 85 -6.87 2.33 0.52
CA ARG A 85 -5.85 1.29 0.37
C ARG A 85 -4.72 1.49 1.38
N SER A 86 -3.98 0.42 1.65
CA SER A 86 -2.76 0.47 2.45
C SER A 86 -2.94 1.13 3.82
N ILE A 87 -3.97 0.76 4.57
CA ILE A 87 -4.23 1.33 5.91
C ILE A 87 -3.03 1.05 6.83
N LYS A 88 -2.58 2.09 7.53
CA LYS A 88 -1.54 1.99 8.57
C LYS A 88 -1.89 2.83 9.79
N TRP A 89 -1.74 2.25 10.96
CA TRP A 89 -1.83 3.00 12.21
C TRP A 89 -0.64 3.94 12.39
N SER A 90 -0.90 5.13 12.89
CA SER A 90 0.16 5.98 13.43
C SER A 90 0.78 5.31 14.67
N ARG A 91 2.06 5.55 14.93
CA ARG A 91 2.77 4.94 16.07
C ARG A 91 2.11 5.23 17.42
N ASN A 92 1.51 6.39 17.58
CA ASN A 92 0.77 6.78 18.79
C ASN A 92 -0.66 6.24 18.86
N GLY A 93 -1.14 5.50 17.84
CA GLY A 93 -2.47 4.91 17.78
C GLY A 93 -3.63 5.89 17.64
N LYS A 94 -3.37 7.18 17.42
CA LYS A 94 -4.41 8.23 17.33
C LYS A 94 -5.01 8.38 15.95
N TYR A 95 -4.27 7.96 14.90
CA TYR A 95 -4.67 8.15 13.52
C TYR A 95 -4.49 6.88 12.69
N LEU A 96 -5.26 6.80 11.63
CA LEU A 96 -5.08 5.85 10.53
C LEU A 96 -4.73 6.63 9.26
N GLY A 97 -3.58 6.32 8.68
CA GLY A 97 -3.21 6.77 7.35
C GLY A 97 -3.75 5.81 6.30
N PHE A 98 -4.01 6.30 5.11
CA PHE A 98 -4.40 5.49 3.96
C PHE A 98 -4.13 6.24 2.64
N SER A 99 -4.03 5.51 1.56
CA SER A 99 -4.03 6.08 0.21
C SER A 99 -5.40 5.90 -0.44
N MET A 100 -5.81 6.87 -1.26
CA MET A 100 -7.05 6.79 -2.00
C MET A 100 -6.91 7.50 -3.35
N PHE A 101 -7.51 6.91 -4.38
CA PHE A 101 -7.58 7.53 -5.71
C PHE A 101 -8.59 8.69 -5.69
N VAL A 102 -8.16 9.85 -6.15
CA VAL A 102 -8.98 11.06 -6.28
C VAL A 102 -9.14 11.33 -7.79
N PRO A 103 -10.35 11.21 -8.31
CA PRO A 103 -10.59 11.46 -9.74
C PRO A 103 -10.46 12.95 -10.06
N GLU A 104 -9.84 13.24 -11.19
CA GLU A 104 -9.84 14.56 -11.81
C GLU A 104 -11.02 14.72 -12.80
N LYS A 105 -11.34 15.97 -13.09
CA LYS A 105 -12.33 16.26 -14.16
C LYS A 105 -11.71 15.95 -15.51
N THR A 106 -12.35 15.09 -16.27
CA THR A 106 -11.98 14.83 -17.66
C THR A 106 -12.20 16.08 -18.50
N LEU A 107 -11.30 16.36 -19.44
CA LEU A 107 -11.46 17.42 -20.42
C LEU A 107 -12.78 17.23 -21.18
N GLN A 108 -13.60 18.26 -21.18
CA GLN A 108 -14.86 18.27 -21.94
C GLN A 108 -14.72 19.26 -23.10
N LEU A 109 -14.47 18.76 -24.31
CA LEU A 109 -14.28 19.58 -25.51
C LEU A 109 -15.56 20.29 -25.95
N VAL A 110 -16.72 19.65 -25.75
CA VAL A 110 -18.03 20.17 -26.08
C VAL A 110 -19.06 19.78 -25.03
N SER A 111 -20.03 20.62 -24.78
CA SER A 111 -21.19 20.26 -23.98
C SER A 111 -22.19 19.47 -24.84
N PRO A 112 -22.39 18.17 -24.58
CA PRO A 112 -23.37 17.41 -25.37
C PRO A 112 -24.76 17.93 -25.08
N PRO A 113 -25.71 17.78 -26.03
CA PRO A 113 -27.10 18.11 -25.82
C PRO A 113 -27.67 17.29 -24.66
N ARG A 114 -28.72 17.78 -24.04
CA ARG A 114 -29.40 17.05 -22.96
C ARG A 114 -30.03 15.78 -23.51
N LYS A 115 -29.65 14.63 -22.95
CA LYS A 115 -30.22 13.33 -23.33
C LYS A 115 -31.72 13.31 -23.00
N PRO A 116 -32.60 13.05 -24.01
CA PRO A 116 -34.03 12.89 -23.75
C PRO A 116 -34.28 11.72 -22.79
N LYS A 117 -35.41 11.80 -22.05
CA LYS A 117 -35.81 10.70 -21.14
C LYS A 117 -36.06 9.44 -22.03
N ASN A 118 -35.49 8.32 -21.56
CA ASN A 118 -35.57 7.02 -22.23
C ASN A 118 -34.87 6.92 -23.63
N ALA A 119 -34.05 7.89 -24.00
CA ALA A 119 -33.24 7.74 -25.21
C ALA A 119 -32.11 6.75 -25.01
N GLU A 120 -31.84 5.88 -25.95
CA GLU A 120 -30.67 5.02 -25.97
C GLU A 120 -29.60 5.69 -26.84
N TRP A 121 -28.58 6.23 -26.18
CA TRP A 121 -27.44 6.84 -26.85
C TRP A 121 -26.22 5.93 -26.74
N ALA A 122 -25.36 6.01 -27.76
CA ALA A 122 -24.03 5.41 -27.68
C ALA A 122 -23.25 5.94 -26.45
N GLU A 123 -22.28 5.18 -26.00
CA GLU A 123 -21.35 5.64 -24.98
C GLU A 123 -20.69 6.95 -25.38
N LYS A 124 -20.44 7.81 -24.39
CA LYS A 124 -19.71 9.05 -24.62
C LYS A 124 -18.30 8.74 -25.12
N PRO A 125 -17.75 9.54 -26.03
CA PRO A 125 -16.35 9.40 -26.43
C PRO A 125 -15.45 9.55 -25.20
N ARG A 126 -14.41 8.73 -25.13
CA ARG A 126 -13.38 8.81 -24.12
C ARG A 126 -12.27 9.72 -24.62
N ILE A 127 -11.84 10.62 -23.77
CA ILE A 127 -10.71 11.51 -24.00
C ILE A 127 -9.62 11.06 -23.06
N THR A 128 -8.46 10.76 -23.58
CA THR A 128 -7.28 10.40 -22.81
C THR A 128 -6.19 11.43 -23.07
N GLU A 129 -5.62 11.95 -21.99
CA GLU A 129 -4.57 12.97 -22.03
C GLU A 129 -3.23 12.41 -21.52
N ARG A 130 -3.21 11.10 -21.17
CA ARG A 130 -2.04 10.40 -20.62
C ARG A 130 -1.51 9.34 -21.54
N LEU A 131 -0.21 9.13 -21.52
CA LEU A 131 0.43 8.04 -22.26
C LEU A 131 -0.09 6.68 -21.79
N LYS A 132 -0.10 6.45 -20.49
CA LYS A 132 -0.67 5.24 -19.90
C LYS A 132 -2.15 5.45 -19.60
N HIS A 133 -3.00 5.11 -20.55
CA HIS A 133 -4.45 5.26 -20.43
C HIS A 133 -5.21 3.93 -20.28
N GLU A 134 -4.51 2.80 -20.43
CA GLU A 134 -5.06 1.46 -20.29
C GLU A 134 -4.11 0.57 -19.49
N ALA A 135 -4.67 -0.36 -18.74
CA ALA A 135 -3.90 -1.35 -18.00
C ALA A 135 -4.54 -2.72 -18.10
N ASP A 136 -3.72 -3.76 -18.24
CA ASP A 136 -4.16 -5.15 -18.31
C ASP A 136 -5.00 -5.51 -17.07
N GLY A 137 -6.11 -6.20 -17.26
CA GLY A 137 -7.07 -6.57 -16.23
C GLY A 137 -7.92 -5.43 -15.68
N SER A 138 -7.54 -4.17 -15.86
CA SER A 138 -8.30 -3.00 -15.40
C SER A 138 -8.99 -2.22 -16.49
N GLY A 139 -8.59 -2.44 -17.75
CA GLY A 139 -9.07 -1.69 -18.91
C GLY A 139 -8.66 -0.22 -18.87
N TYR A 140 -9.53 0.65 -19.36
CA TYR A 140 -9.25 2.09 -19.40
C TYR A 140 -9.14 2.70 -18.01
N MET A 141 -8.02 3.38 -17.78
CA MET A 141 -7.74 4.07 -16.52
C MET A 141 -8.57 5.37 -16.42
N ARG A 142 -9.06 5.65 -15.22
CA ARG A 142 -9.71 6.93 -14.92
C ARG A 142 -8.65 8.01 -14.72
N GLU A 143 -8.96 9.24 -15.18
CA GLU A 143 -8.13 10.41 -14.89
C GLU A 143 -8.18 10.73 -13.38
N GLY A 144 -7.05 11.00 -12.80
CA GLY A 144 -6.88 11.29 -11.37
C GLY A 144 -5.58 10.74 -10.81
N PHE A 145 -5.36 10.94 -9.53
CA PHE A 145 -4.13 10.55 -8.83
C PHE A 145 -4.44 9.89 -7.50
N THR A 146 -3.52 9.07 -7.05
CA THR A 146 -3.55 8.49 -5.71
C THR A 146 -2.93 9.46 -4.73
N HIS A 147 -3.67 9.82 -3.69
CA HIS A 147 -3.23 10.74 -2.64
C HIS A 147 -3.19 10.08 -1.28
N LEU A 148 -2.44 10.69 -0.37
CA LEU A 148 -2.35 10.29 1.03
C LEU A 148 -3.38 11.03 1.87
N PHE A 149 -3.98 10.30 2.78
CA PHE A 149 -5.00 10.77 3.72
C PHE A 149 -4.71 10.25 5.11
N TYR A 150 -5.29 10.92 6.10
CA TYR A 150 -5.43 10.35 7.43
C TYR A 150 -6.81 10.65 8.02
N ILE A 151 -7.19 9.84 9.00
CA ILE A 151 -8.42 9.99 9.79
C ILE A 151 -8.11 9.71 11.25
N SER A 152 -8.82 10.35 12.17
CA SER A 152 -8.76 10.00 13.60
C SER A 152 -9.20 8.55 13.81
N SER A 153 -8.55 7.83 14.69
CA SER A 153 -8.96 6.47 15.09
C SER A 153 -10.30 6.44 15.82
N GLU A 154 -10.80 7.59 16.25
CA GLU A 154 -12.15 7.76 16.83
C GLU A 154 -13.20 8.11 15.78
N GLY A 155 -12.79 8.18 14.50
CA GLY A 155 -13.67 8.51 13.38
C GLY A 155 -13.72 9.99 13.06
N GLY A 156 -14.52 10.33 12.05
CA GLY A 156 -14.73 11.69 11.59
C GLY A 156 -14.42 11.91 10.11
N LYS A 157 -14.16 13.17 9.74
CA LYS A 157 -13.83 13.53 8.37
C LYS A 157 -12.36 13.21 8.08
N PRO A 158 -12.05 12.48 7.00
CA PRO A 158 -10.66 12.27 6.58
C PRO A 158 -10.05 13.58 6.08
N THR A 159 -8.74 13.74 6.31
CA THR A 159 -7.95 14.86 5.82
C THR A 159 -7.04 14.38 4.70
N GLN A 160 -7.09 15.04 3.56
CA GLN A 160 -6.16 14.84 2.45
C GLN A 160 -4.86 15.59 2.74
N VAL A 161 -3.73 14.91 2.57
CA VAL A 161 -2.39 15.47 2.84
C VAL A 161 -1.68 15.92 1.58
N THR A 162 -1.77 15.14 0.50
CA THR A 162 -1.14 15.45 -0.78
C THR A 162 -2.19 15.79 -1.81
N SER A 163 -1.91 16.74 -2.72
CA SER A 163 -2.88 17.25 -3.71
C SER A 163 -2.29 17.52 -5.08
N GLU A 164 -0.99 17.29 -5.26
CA GLU A 164 -0.27 17.53 -6.51
C GLU A 164 -0.67 16.49 -7.57
N LYS A 165 -0.49 16.83 -8.85
CA LYS A 165 -0.84 15.95 -9.98
C LYS A 165 0.15 14.80 -10.17
N TYR A 166 0.40 14.06 -9.10
CA TYR A 166 1.27 12.90 -9.05
C TYR A 166 0.66 11.81 -8.17
N ASN A 167 1.12 10.56 -8.37
CA ASN A 167 0.72 9.45 -7.51
C ASN A 167 1.62 9.37 -6.28
N HIS A 168 1.03 9.30 -5.12
CA HIS A 168 1.69 9.15 -3.83
C HIS A 168 1.46 7.73 -3.31
N THR A 169 2.51 6.95 -3.20
CA THR A 169 2.42 5.50 -2.93
C THR A 169 3.41 5.07 -1.85
N SER A 170 3.33 3.83 -1.43
CA SER A 170 4.32 3.19 -0.54
C SER A 170 4.68 4.05 0.67
N TYR A 171 3.68 4.59 1.35
CA TYR A 171 3.91 5.50 2.47
C TYR A 171 4.14 4.77 3.80
N GLU A 172 4.82 5.46 4.72
CA GLU A 172 5.00 5.11 6.13
C GLU A 172 4.74 6.36 7.01
N TRP A 173 4.29 6.15 8.26
CA TRP A 173 4.25 7.24 9.24
C TRP A 173 5.66 7.66 9.65
N ASN A 174 5.88 8.97 9.83
CA ASN A 174 7.11 9.41 10.46
C ASN A 174 7.10 9.09 11.98
N ASP A 175 8.24 9.26 12.64
CA ASP A 175 8.43 8.87 14.03
C ASP A 175 7.45 9.55 14.99
N ASN A 176 7.20 10.84 14.80
CA ASN A 176 6.32 11.63 15.66
C ASN A 176 4.82 11.47 15.33
N SER A 177 4.46 10.63 14.36
CA SER A 177 3.07 10.48 13.88
C SER A 177 2.41 11.79 13.42
N ASN A 178 3.21 12.73 12.93
CA ASN A 178 2.77 14.04 12.45
C ASN A 178 3.03 14.25 10.96
N GLY A 179 3.28 13.18 10.20
CA GLY A 179 3.51 13.23 8.76
C GLY A 179 3.82 11.87 8.18
N PHE A 180 4.19 11.87 6.90
CA PHE A 180 4.46 10.66 6.13
C PHE A 180 5.83 10.72 5.46
N ILE A 181 6.40 9.52 5.27
CA ILE A 181 7.45 9.24 4.31
C ILE A 181 6.79 8.45 3.19
N PHE A 182 6.95 8.82 1.93
CA PHE A 182 6.25 8.19 0.81
C PHE A 182 7.09 8.21 -0.47
N SER A 183 6.67 7.43 -1.45
CA SER A 183 7.27 7.40 -2.78
C SER A 183 6.38 8.14 -3.78
N SER A 184 7.01 8.98 -4.60
CA SER A 184 6.37 9.67 -5.73
C SER A 184 7.39 9.97 -6.82
N ASN A 185 6.91 10.14 -8.04
CA ASN A 185 7.71 10.62 -9.15
C ASN A 185 7.27 12.05 -9.50
N TYR A 186 7.96 13.04 -8.96
CA TYR A 186 7.69 14.47 -9.19
C TYR A 186 8.42 15.05 -10.40
N ASN A 187 9.02 14.21 -11.25
CA ASN A 187 9.66 14.69 -12.47
C ASN A 187 8.60 15.21 -13.46
N GLU A 188 8.91 16.25 -14.20
CA GLU A 188 8.00 16.82 -15.22
C GLU A 188 7.67 15.80 -16.31
N ASP A 189 8.61 14.92 -16.64
CA ASP A 189 8.50 13.87 -17.63
C ASP A 189 8.12 12.49 -17.06
N TRP A 190 7.48 12.44 -15.88
CA TRP A 190 7.15 11.22 -15.15
C TRP A 190 6.39 10.15 -15.96
N GLU A 191 5.64 10.54 -16.97
CA GLU A 191 4.94 9.59 -17.84
C GLU A 191 5.90 8.86 -18.78
N TYR A 192 7.02 9.47 -19.15
CA TYR A 192 8.08 8.88 -19.97
C TYR A 192 9.12 8.14 -19.11
N ASP A 193 9.51 8.73 -18.01
CA ASP A 193 10.44 8.15 -17.02
C ASP A 193 9.68 7.64 -15.78
N PHE A 194 8.72 6.74 -16.01
CA PHE A 194 7.78 6.28 -14.99
C PHE A 194 8.40 5.46 -13.85
N ARG A 195 9.66 5.05 -13.98
CA ARG A 195 10.41 4.30 -12.95
C ARG A 195 11.23 5.18 -12.02
N ASN A 196 11.29 6.46 -12.24
CA ASN A 196 12.16 7.39 -11.52
C ASN A 196 11.45 8.00 -10.32
N SER A 197 10.99 7.15 -9.40
CA SER A 197 10.35 7.60 -8.16
C SER A 197 11.36 7.79 -7.04
N GLU A 198 11.13 8.82 -6.22
CA GLU A 198 11.95 9.16 -5.08
C GLU A 198 11.17 9.09 -3.77
N LEU A 199 11.87 9.01 -2.66
CA LEU A 199 11.28 9.13 -1.33
C LEU A 199 11.20 10.60 -0.90
N TYR A 200 10.07 10.94 -0.32
CA TYR A 200 9.75 12.27 0.22
C TYR A 200 9.25 12.14 1.64
N SER A 201 9.41 13.21 2.42
CA SER A 201 8.70 13.40 3.68
C SER A 201 7.79 14.61 3.58
N ILE A 202 6.65 14.57 4.28
CA ILE A 202 5.66 15.65 4.35
C ILE A 202 5.00 15.66 5.72
N SER A 203 4.69 16.85 6.25
CA SER A 203 3.87 16.99 7.45
C SER A 203 2.40 16.65 7.16
N TYR A 204 1.63 16.22 8.17
CA TYR A 204 0.23 15.78 7.96
C TYR A 204 -0.70 16.94 7.54
N ASP A 205 -0.30 18.18 7.75
CA ASP A 205 -1.00 19.39 7.27
C ASP A 205 -0.67 19.74 5.80
N GLY A 206 0.16 18.93 5.13
CA GLY A 206 0.58 19.13 3.75
C GLY A 206 1.76 20.10 3.58
N THR A 207 2.40 20.53 4.66
CA THR A 207 3.58 21.39 4.63
C THR A 207 4.88 20.61 4.73
N ASP A 208 6.02 21.30 4.62
CA ASP A 208 7.36 20.74 4.81
C ASP A 208 7.70 19.57 3.87
N LEU A 209 7.20 19.62 2.64
CA LEU A 209 7.58 18.63 1.63
C LEU A 209 9.09 18.66 1.39
N LYS A 210 9.75 17.53 1.63
CA LYS A 210 11.20 17.39 1.48
C LYS A 210 11.54 16.13 0.72
N GLN A 211 12.37 16.23 -0.31
CA GLN A 211 12.95 15.09 -1.01
C GLN A 211 14.04 14.44 -0.15
N LEU A 212 14.01 13.12 -0.01
CA LEU A 212 14.96 12.34 0.77
C LEU A 212 15.97 11.59 -0.10
N THR A 213 15.57 11.15 -1.31
CA THR A 213 16.43 10.43 -2.25
C THR A 213 16.46 11.16 -3.61
N ASP A 214 17.48 10.89 -4.42
CA ASP A 214 17.77 11.63 -5.66
C ASP A 214 18.52 10.78 -6.70
N ARG A 215 18.34 9.46 -6.64
CA ARG A 215 18.97 8.53 -7.57
C ARG A 215 18.16 8.43 -8.87
N LYS A 216 18.82 8.16 -9.99
CA LYS A 216 18.09 7.75 -11.19
C LYS A 216 17.65 6.29 -11.06
N GLY A 217 16.37 6.08 -10.88
CA GLY A 217 15.75 4.78 -10.64
C GLY A 217 14.73 4.84 -9.51
N PRO A 218 13.95 3.80 -9.29
CA PRO A 218 12.90 3.84 -8.29
C PRO A 218 13.46 3.70 -6.88
N ASP A 219 13.03 4.58 -5.98
CA ASP A 219 13.15 4.44 -4.54
C ASP A 219 11.74 4.36 -3.93
N TYR A 220 11.46 3.30 -3.17
CA TYR A 220 10.12 3.00 -2.63
C TYR A 220 10.16 2.07 -1.43
N GLY A 221 8.99 1.77 -0.85
CA GLY A 221 8.85 0.78 0.22
C GLY A 221 9.59 1.14 1.50
N ALA A 222 9.65 2.45 1.82
CA ALA A 222 10.29 2.93 3.03
C ALA A 222 9.63 2.34 4.29
N VAL A 223 10.45 1.89 5.24
CA VAL A 223 10.05 1.47 6.57
C VAL A 223 10.96 2.12 7.61
N LEU A 224 10.35 2.66 8.66
CA LEU A 224 11.06 3.38 9.69
C LEU A 224 11.52 2.44 10.82
N SER A 225 12.77 2.59 11.26
CA SER A 225 13.31 1.81 12.39
C SER A 225 12.50 2.01 13.68
N PRO A 226 12.50 1.05 14.62
CA PRO A 226 11.75 1.16 15.86
C PRO A 226 12.10 2.39 16.70
N ASP A 227 13.35 2.82 16.66
CA ASP A 227 13.85 4.03 17.34
C ASP A 227 13.63 5.34 16.57
N GLY A 228 13.08 5.26 15.32
CA GLY A 228 12.77 6.42 14.49
C GLY A 228 13.95 7.09 13.81
N ASN A 229 15.17 6.57 13.93
CA ASN A 229 16.36 7.25 13.44
C ASN A 229 16.76 6.89 12.02
N LEU A 230 16.35 5.71 11.54
CA LEU A 230 16.76 5.16 10.26
C LEU A 230 15.55 4.82 9.39
N ILE A 231 15.73 4.99 8.08
CA ILE A 231 14.80 4.54 7.04
C ILE A 231 15.48 3.44 6.24
N ALA A 232 14.87 2.25 6.20
CA ALA A 232 15.24 1.23 5.22
C ALA A 232 14.27 1.32 4.02
N TYR A 233 14.79 1.16 2.81
CA TYR A 233 13.99 1.29 1.60
C TYR A 233 14.51 0.41 0.48
N LEU A 234 13.71 0.24 -0.55
CA LEU A 234 13.98 -0.56 -1.74
C LEU A 234 14.25 0.35 -2.95
N GLY A 235 15.09 -0.12 -3.85
CA GLY A 235 15.36 0.60 -5.08
C GLY A 235 16.44 -0.07 -5.92
N TYR A 236 16.76 0.56 -7.04
CA TYR A 236 17.89 0.19 -7.91
C TYR A 236 18.28 1.36 -8.82
N ASP A 237 19.51 1.39 -9.29
CA ASP A 237 19.94 2.33 -10.33
C ASP A 237 19.37 1.86 -11.67
N ASP A 238 18.55 2.70 -12.33
CA ASP A 238 17.97 2.34 -13.62
C ASP A 238 19.02 2.41 -14.74
N LYS A 239 19.40 1.25 -15.21
CA LYS A 239 20.34 1.05 -16.35
C LYS A 239 19.59 0.81 -17.66
N ILE A 240 18.27 1.02 -17.69
CA ILE A 240 17.41 0.78 -18.86
C ILE A 240 17.56 -0.67 -19.35
N GLN A 241 17.63 -1.60 -18.43
CA GLN A 241 17.69 -3.03 -18.70
C GLN A 241 16.32 -3.68 -18.55
N THR A 242 16.07 -4.77 -19.29
CA THR A 242 14.81 -5.52 -19.23
C THR A 242 14.56 -6.10 -17.84
N TYR A 243 15.61 -6.53 -17.17
CA TYR A 243 15.56 -7.03 -15.78
C TYR A 243 16.61 -6.31 -14.94
N GLN A 244 16.18 -5.81 -13.78
CA GLN A 244 17.03 -5.15 -12.81
C GLN A 244 16.60 -5.59 -11.40
N THR A 245 17.60 -5.91 -10.58
CA THR A 245 17.37 -6.43 -9.24
C THR A 245 17.11 -5.29 -8.26
N THR A 246 16.01 -5.39 -7.53
CA THR A 246 15.70 -4.48 -6.42
C THR A 246 16.60 -4.78 -5.23
N ASN A 247 17.32 -3.77 -4.78
CA ASN A 247 18.24 -3.83 -3.66
C ASN A 247 17.70 -3.14 -2.42
N LEU A 248 18.35 -3.37 -1.30
CA LEU A 248 18.02 -2.81 0.00
C LEU A 248 18.97 -1.68 0.35
N TYR A 249 18.38 -0.56 0.75
CA TYR A 249 19.13 0.64 1.15
C TYR A 249 18.77 1.09 2.56
N LEU A 250 19.65 1.88 3.13
CA LEU A 250 19.48 2.49 4.45
C LEU A 250 19.91 3.95 4.38
N MET A 251 19.19 4.81 5.10
CA MET A 251 19.56 6.21 5.30
C MET A 251 19.10 6.70 6.68
N ASP A 252 19.62 7.84 7.10
CA ASP A 252 19.12 8.54 8.27
C ASP A 252 17.72 9.09 8.01
N ILE A 253 16.94 9.36 9.06
CA ILE A 253 15.57 9.89 8.97
C ILE A 253 15.49 11.20 8.17
N ASN A 254 16.56 11.99 8.16
CA ASN A 254 16.65 13.25 7.43
C ASN A 254 17.11 13.11 5.97
N GLY A 255 17.33 11.88 5.45
CA GLY A 255 17.83 11.58 4.12
C GLY A 255 19.35 11.58 4.00
N GLY A 256 20.09 11.71 5.11
CA GLY A 256 21.56 11.64 5.14
C GLY A 256 22.10 10.20 5.13
N ASN A 257 23.40 10.04 4.94
CA ASN A 257 24.15 8.78 5.07
C ASN A 257 23.57 7.61 4.26
N LYS A 258 23.06 7.87 3.06
CA LYS A 258 22.48 6.86 2.15
C LYS A 258 23.52 5.80 1.81
N ARG A 259 23.15 4.53 1.96
CA ARG A 259 24.02 3.41 1.58
C ARG A 259 23.21 2.17 1.23
N GLU A 260 23.74 1.36 0.34
CA GLU A 260 23.22 0.02 0.07
C GLU A 260 23.62 -0.95 1.20
N ILE A 261 22.68 -1.82 1.59
CA ILE A 261 22.99 -3.00 2.40
C ILE A 261 23.31 -4.14 1.42
N LYS A 262 24.60 -4.41 1.23
CA LYS A 262 25.06 -5.43 0.29
C LYS A 262 24.76 -6.83 0.80
N THR A 263 23.65 -7.36 0.38
CA THR A 263 23.21 -8.71 0.76
C THR A 263 23.86 -9.81 -0.08
N ASN A 264 24.48 -9.47 -1.22
CA ASN A 264 25.00 -10.41 -2.22
C ASN A 264 23.91 -11.38 -2.73
N LEU A 265 22.66 -11.00 -2.61
CA LEU A 265 21.52 -11.78 -3.10
C LEU A 265 21.25 -11.41 -4.55
N ASP A 266 21.35 -12.38 -5.45
CA ASP A 266 20.99 -12.22 -6.87
C ASP A 266 19.48 -12.41 -7.08
N ARG A 267 18.68 -11.68 -6.30
CA ARG A 267 17.20 -11.70 -6.36
C ARG A 267 16.66 -10.37 -5.89
N SER A 268 15.53 -9.97 -6.43
CA SER A 268 14.80 -8.77 -5.96
C SER A 268 14.26 -8.95 -4.55
N ILE A 269 14.53 -7.97 -3.72
CA ILE A 269 14.01 -7.91 -2.34
C ILE A 269 12.63 -7.21 -2.34
N SER A 270 11.73 -7.68 -1.51
CA SER A 270 10.39 -7.12 -1.31
C SER A 270 9.96 -7.20 0.15
N SER A 271 8.90 -6.48 0.51
CA SER A 271 8.22 -6.58 1.83
C SER A 271 9.14 -6.40 3.02
N LEU A 272 9.71 -5.20 3.16
CA LEU A 272 10.60 -4.88 4.27
C LEU A 272 9.85 -4.73 5.59
N GLU A 273 10.46 -5.25 6.67
CA GLU A 273 10.02 -5.04 8.04
C GLU A 273 11.22 -5.04 9.00
N TRP A 274 11.21 -4.17 9.99
CA TRP A 274 12.24 -4.12 11.00
C TRP A 274 12.01 -5.16 12.10
N SER A 275 13.11 -5.73 12.63
CA SER A 275 13.06 -6.41 13.91
C SER A 275 12.76 -5.41 15.04
N LYS A 276 12.10 -5.86 16.11
CA LYS A 276 11.72 -5.00 17.26
C LYS A 276 12.93 -4.33 17.92
N ASP A 277 14.10 -4.95 17.87
CA ASP A 277 15.35 -4.42 18.44
C ASP A 277 16.13 -3.52 17.48
N GLY A 278 15.60 -3.28 16.26
CA GLY A 278 16.21 -2.43 15.23
C GLY A 278 17.53 -2.96 14.63
N LYS A 279 17.92 -4.22 14.92
CA LYS A 279 19.20 -4.77 14.48
C LYS A 279 19.15 -5.53 13.16
N ARG A 280 17.97 -5.92 12.72
CA ARG A 280 17.76 -6.70 11.52
C ARG A 280 16.57 -6.17 10.73
N LEU A 281 16.58 -6.47 9.43
CA LEU A 281 15.47 -6.28 8.51
C LEU A 281 14.99 -7.65 8.03
N TYR A 282 13.69 -7.89 8.10
CA TYR A 282 13.03 -9.02 7.47
C TYR A 282 12.59 -8.63 6.07
N PHE A 283 12.65 -9.57 5.15
CA PHE A 283 12.24 -9.34 3.77
C PHE A 283 11.85 -10.64 3.08
N MET A 284 11.16 -10.50 1.96
CA MET A 284 10.86 -11.61 1.05
C MET A 284 11.66 -11.49 -0.24
N TYR A 285 11.89 -12.64 -0.87
CA TYR A 285 12.45 -12.74 -2.21
C TYR A 285 11.98 -14.03 -2.88
N ASP A 286 11.88 -14.04 -4.21
CA ASP A 286 11.52 -15.23 -4.97
C ASP A 286 12.79 -15.93 -5.47
N ASP A 287 12.83 -17.25 -5.26
CA ASP A 287 13.92 -18.09 -5.69
C ASP A 287 13.39 -19.48 -6.09
N GLU A 288 13.76 -19.94 -7.27
CA GLU A 288 13.32 -21.23 -7.84
C GLU A 288 11.78 -21.43 -7.83
N GLY A 289 11.04 -20.35 -8.07
CA GLY A 289 9.56 -20.38 -8.10
C GLY A 289 8.87 -20.36 -6.73
N ASN A 290 9.63 -20.27 -5.64
CA ASN A 290 9.11 -20.16 -4.28
C ASN A 290 9.41 -18.79 -3.67
N THR A 291 8.45 -18.24 -2.93
CA THR A 291 8.69 -17.06 -2.10
C THR A 291 9.32 -17.49 -0.78
N LYS A 292 10.48 -16.95 -0.49
CA LYS A 292 11.26 -17.20 0.74
C LYS A 292 11.23 -16.00 1.65
N VAL A 293 11.37 -16.24 2.95
CA VAL A 293 11.52 -15.19 3.97
C VAL A 293 12.92 -15.26 4.55
N ALA A 294 13.59 -14.13 4.59
CA ALA A 294 14.90 -14.00 5.20
C ALA A 294 14.99 -12.77 6.08
N SER A 295 16.05 -12.69 6.86
CA SER A 295 16.45 -11.48 7.55
C SER A 295 17.89 -11.14 7.23
N THR A 296 18.22 -9.85 7.25
CA THR A 296 19.59 -9.38 7.13
C THR A 296 19.98 -8.50 8.31
N SER A 297 21.24 -8.53 8.70
CA SER A 297 21.80 -7.48 9.56
C SER A 297 21.96 -6.19 8.76
N LEU A 298 22.21 -5.06 9.42
CA LEU A 298 22.49 -3.79 8.74
C LEU A 298 23.81 -3.77 7.97
N TYR A 299 24.56 -4.88 8.01
CA TYR A 299 25.81 -5.09 7.27
C TYR A 299 25.69 -6.15 6.16
N GLY A 300 24.49 -6.62 5.85
CA GLY A 300 24.25 -7.54 4.74
C GLY A 300 24.32 -9.05 5.09
N ASN A 301 24.46 -9.42 6.37
CA ASN A 301 24.51 -10.82 6.76
C ASN A 301 23.11 -11.44 6.75
N ILE A 302 22.81 -12.22 5.72
CA ILE A 302 21.53 -12.89 5.51
C ILE A 302 21.38 -14.11 6.41
N LYS A 303 20.18 -14.31 6.92
CA LYS A 303 19.73 -15.56 7.53
C LYS A 303 18.40 -15.95 6.91
N ASN A 304 18.36 -17.10 6.25
CA ASN A 304 17.13 -17.68 5.74
C ASN A 304 16.25 -18.15 6.90
N LEU A 305 14.97 -17.86 6.86
CA LEU A 305 14.01 -18.16 7.94
C LEU A 305 12.96 -19.17 7.47
N VAL A 306 12.43 -18.98 6.25
CA VAL A 306 11.40 -19.85 5.66
C VAL A 306 11.70 -20.02 4.18
N ASP A 307 11.74 -21.26 3.72
CA ASP A 307 12.08 -21.56 2.33
C ASP A 307 10.87 -21.54 1.38
N ASN A 308 9.65 -21.55 1.91
CA ASN A 308 8.44 -21.56 1.09
C ASN A 308 7.24 -21.03 1.89
N VAL A 309 6.81 -19.81 1.59
CA VAL A 309 5.54 -19.22 2.09
C VAL A 309 4.47 -19.17 1.01
N GLY A 310 4.60 -19.97 0.00
CA GLY A 310 3.80 -19.98 -1.20
C GLY A 310 4.64 -19.56 -2.40
N GLY A 311 4.16 -19.83 -3.55
CA GLY A 311 4.83 -19.51 -4.81
C GLY A 311 3.83 -19.23 -5.89
N THR A 312 4.31 -19.16 -7.12
CA THR A 312 3.44 -19.07 -8.28
C THR A 312 2.55 -20.30 -8.34
N THR A 313 1.24 -20.10 -8.27
CA THR A 313 0.30 -21.21 -8.49
C THR A 313 0.29 -21.61 -9.96
N ILE A 314 0.07 -22.90 -10.24
CA ILE A 314 -0.12 -23.39 -11.60
C ILE A 314 -1.20 -22.57 -12.29
N GLY A 315 -0.87 -21.95 -13.43
CA GLY A 315 -1.76 -21.08 -14.21
C GLY A 315 -1.88 -19.63 -13.72
N ARG A 316 -1.17 -19.24 -12.67
CA ARG A 316 -1.12 -17.85 -12.19
C ARG A 316 0.30 -17.46 -11.79
N PRO A 317 1.16 -17.10 -12.73
CA PRO A 317 2.59 -16.80 -12.48
C PRO A 317 2.83 -15.50 -11.69
N TYR A 318 1.79 -14.79 -11.28
CA TYR A 318 1.88 -13.49 -10.57
C TYR A 318 1.53 -13.57 -9.08
N GLY A 319 1.25 -14.76 -8.58
CA GLY A 319 0.96 -14.95 -7.15
C GLY A 319 2.22 -15.33 -6.38
N GLY A 320 2.56 -14.57 -5.36
CA GLY A 320 3.61 -14.89 -4.40
C GLY A 320 3.03 -15.17 -3.02
N GLY A 321 3.87 -15.62 -2.08
CA GLY A 321 3.54 -15.66 -0.68
C GLY A 321 3.43 -14.28 -0.07
N SER A 322 2.89 -14.18 1.13
CA SER A 322 2.87 -12.97 1.92
C SER A 322 3.15 -13.26 3.40
N VAL A 323 3.74 -12.31 4.08
CA VAL A 323 3.97 -12.30 5.53
C VAL A 323 3.45 -10.99 6.12
N SER A 324 3.07 -11.03 7.39
CA SER A 324 2.62 -9.86 8.16
C SER A 324 3.03 -9.99 9.63
#